data_058f365993dc1f5f47f25d9bc61f3dd3
#
_entry.id   058f365993dc1f5f47f25d9bc61f3dd3
#
_cell.length_a   1.000
_cell.length_b   1.000
_cell.length_c   1.000
_cell.angle_alpha   90.00
_cell.angle_beta   90.00
_cell.angle_gamma   90.00
#
_symmetry.space_group_name_H-M   'P 1'
#
loop_
_entity.id
_entity.type
_entity.pdbx_description
1 polymer ?
#
loop_
_entity_poly.entity_id
_entity_poly.type
_entity_poly.pdbx_seq_one_letter_code
_entity_poly.pdbx_strand_id
1 'polypeptide(L)'
;NYLTLPVIFIMISNHYPMTYSHEFGWLVLVAISFIAAFARHFFNLRHRGVTKPSILVAAAVMLVILAAAMAPAKIEAQKGEAVLTDAQAMAVIAQRCTSCHATSPTNAGFASAPAGIVLESAEQALAVKEKMIPALQTGYMPLGNLTQMTDQERQQLMVWLSK
;
A
#
# COMPACT_ATOMS: atom_id res chain seq x y z
N ASN A 1 4.91 -11.27 -28.52
CA ASN A 1 5.29 -11.58 -27.14
C ASN A 1 4.19 -11.12 -26.18
N TYR A 2 3.57 -12.06 -25.45
CA TYR A 2 2.49 -11.80 -24.50
C TYR A 2 2.98 -11.27 -23.13
N LEU A 3 4.25 -11.47 -22.81
CA LEU A 3 4.80 -11.13 -21.49
C LEU A 3 5.22 -9.67 -21.35
N THR A 4 5.33 -8.91 -22.43
CA THR A 4 5.82 -7.52 -22.38
C THR A 4 4.94 -6.62 -21.49
N LEU A 5 3.62 -6.62 -21.71
CA LEU A 5 2.69 -5.81 -20.90
C LEU A 5 2.59 -6.31 -19.46
N PRO A 6 2.42 -7.63 -19.17
CA PRO A 6 2.45 -8.13 -17.81
C PRO A 6 3.68 -7.69 -17.01
N VAL A 7 4.88 -7.78 -17.59
CA VAL A 7 6.11 -7.36 -16.91
C VAL A 7 6.10 -5.86 -16.60
N ILE A 8 5.68 -5.02 -17.55
CA ILE A 8 5.60 -3.57 -17.34
C ILE A 8 4.58 -3.25 -16.22
N PHE A 9 3.40 -3.89 -16.23
CA PHE A 9 2.38 -3.66 -15.20
C PHE A 9 2.84 -4.11 -13.82
N ILE A 10 3.54 -5.25 -13.71
CA ILE A 10 4.13 -5.70 -12.44
C ILE A 10 5.19 -4.71 -11.95
N MET A 11 6.04 -4.20 -12.83
CA MET A 11 7.05 -3.19 -12.48
C MET A 11 6.41 -1.90 -11.95
N ILE A 12 5.35 -1.42 -12.62
CA ILE A 12 4.62 -0.22 -12.19
C ILE A 12 3.88 -0.49 -10.87
N SER A 13 3.28 -1.67 -10.71
CA SER A 13 2.54 -2.04 -9.50
C SER A 13 3.42 -2.05 -8.25
N ASN A 14 4.74 -2.21 -8.40
CA ASN A 14 5.70 -2.12 -7.32
C ASN A 14 5.74 -0.73 -6.64
N HIS A 15 5.29 0.32 -7.32
CA HIS A 15 5.13 1.66 -6.75
C HIS A 15 3.81 1.83 -5.97
N TYR A 16 2.92 0.85 -6.03
CA TYR A 16 1.63 0.85 -5.32
C TYR A 16 1.66 -0.17 -4.19
N PRO A 17 1.93 0.25 -2.96
CA PRO A 17 2.09 -0.65 -1.81
C PRO A 17 0.91 -1.58 -1.59
N MET A 18 -0.31 -1.12 -1.86
CA MET A 18 -1.54 -1.89 -1.72
C MET A 18 -1.56 -3.18 -2.56
N THR A 19 -0.79 -3.25 -3.64
CA THR A 19 -0.70 -4.44 -4.50
C THR A 19 -0.10 -5.63 -3.76
N TYR A 20 0.85 -5.37 -2.85
CA TYR A 20 1.62 -6.40 -2.13
C TYR A 20 1.20 -6.58 -0.67
N SER A 21 0.63 -5.54 -0.04
CA SER A 21 0.18 -5.61 1.35
C SER A 21 -1.23 -6.20 1.51
N HIS A 22 -1.94 -6.46 0.42
CA HIS A 22 -3.25 -7.10 0.46
C HIS A 22 -3.12 -8.58 0.81
N GLU A 23 -4.05 -9.09 1.63
CA GLU A 23 -4.10 -10.51 2.02
C GLU A 23 -4.03 -11.47 0.82
N PHE A 24 -4.66 -11.09 -0.29
CA PHE A 24 -4.64 -11.83 -1.57
C PHE A 24 -3.71 -11.20 -2.60
N GLY A 25 -2.55 -10.64 -2.19
CA GLY A 25 -1.61 -9.97 -3.10
C GLY A 25 -1.17 -10.84 -4.28
N TRP A 26 -0.99 -12.16 -4.07
CA TRP A 26 -0.67 -13.10 -5.14
C TRP A 26 -1.78 -13.18 -6.21
N LEU A 27 -3.06 -13.13 -5.81
CA LEU A 27 -4.20 -13.16 -6.72
C LEU A 27 -4.30 -11.86 -7.52
N VAL A 28 -3.95 -10.73 -6.90
CA VAL A 28 -3.84 -9.43 -7.58
C VAL A 28 -2.79 -9.48 -8.67
N LEU A 29 -1.60 -10.04 -8.39
CA LEU A 29 -0.54 -10.20 -9.40
C LEU A 29 -0.96 -11.11 -10.57
N VAL A 30 -1.67 -12.19 -10.29
CA VAL A 30 -2.23 -13.07 -11.32
C VAL A 30 -3.25 -12.32 -12.17
N ALA A 31 -4.17 -11.58 -11.54
CA ALA A 31 -5.19 -10.80 -12.23
C ALA A 31 -4.58 -9.72 -13.14
N ILE A 32 -3.62 -8.95 -12.64
CA ILE A 32 -2.89 -7.93 -13.41
C ILE A 32 -2.20 -8.59 -14.61
N SER A 33 -1.52 -9.72 -14.41
CA SER A 33 -0.81 -10.43 -15.47
C SER A 33 -1.78 -10.91 -16.56
N PHE A 34 -2.93 -11.45 -16.16
CA PHE A 34 -3.97 -11.90 -17.09
C PHE A 34 -4.56 -10.73 -17.90
N ILE A 35 -4.94 -9.64 -17.23
CA ILE A 35 -5.52 -8.45 -17.89
C ILE A 35 -4.53 -7.86 -18.88
N ALA A 36 -3.26 -7.76 -18.50
CA ALA A 36 -2.21 -7.24 -19.36
C ALA A 36 -1.93 -8.15 -20.58
N ALA A 37 -1.91 -9.46 -20.38
CA ALA A 37 -1.77 -10.44 -21.48
C ALA A 37 -2.99 -10.37 -22.42
N PHE A 38 -4.19 -10.21 -21.87
CA PHE A 38 -5.42 -10.06 -22.64
C PHE A 38 -5.42 -8.76 -23.46
N ALA A 39 -5.00 -7.65 -22.87
CA ALA A 39 -4.82 -6.39 -23.62
C ALA A 39 -3.76 -6.56 -24.73
N ARG A 40 -2.65 -7.27 -24.45
CA ARG A 40 -1.62 -7.57 -25.45
C ARG A 40 -2.15 -8.41 -26.60
N HIS A 41 -3.12 -9.27 -26.35
CA HIS A 41 -3.75 -10.09 -27.40
C HIS A 41 -4.39 -9.21 -28.49
N PHE A 42 -5.02 -8.08 -28.15
CA PHE A 42 -5.51 -7.10 -29.13
C PHE A 42 -4.43 -6.64 -30.09
N PHE A 43 -3.25 -6.25 -29.57
CA PHE A 43 -2.15 -5.76 -30.42
C PHE A 43 -1.60 -6.86 -31.31
N ASN A 44 -1.54 -8.10 -30.82
CA ASN A 44 -1.11 -9.24 -31.62
C ASN A 44 -2.12 -9.55 -32.75
N LEU A 45 -3.43 -9.45 -32.50
CA LEU A 45 -4.47 -9.60 -33.53
C LEU A 45 -4.39 -8.48 -34.57
N ARG A 46 -4.19 -7.22 -34.11
CA ARG A 46 -4.06 -6.06 -35.00
C ARG A 46 -2.90 -6.23 -35.99
N HIS A 47 -1.77 -6.78 -35.57
CA HIS A 47 -0.65 -7.11 -36.48
C HIS A 47 -0.98 -8.18 -37.53
N ARG A 48 -2.05 -8.97 -37.30
CA ARG A 48 -2.58 -9.95 -38.24
C ARG A 48 -3.73 -9.39 -39.10
N GLY A 49 -3.98 -8.08 -39.05
CA GLY A 49 -5.07 -7.42 -39.78
C GLY A 49 -6.45 -7.56 -39.15
N VAL A 50 -6.56 -8.15 -37.94
CA VAL A 50 -7.83 -8.32 -37.22
C VAL A 50 -7.94 -7.27 -36.13
N THR A 51 -8.91 -6.36 -36.25
CA THR A 51 -9.14 -5.30 -35.25
C THR A 51 -10.41 -5.57 -34.47
N LYS A 52 -10.26 -5.92 -33.17
CA LYS A 52 -11.37 -6.15 -32.24
C LYS A 52 -11.25 -5.23 -31.02
N PRO A 53 -11.74 -3.97 -31.08
CA PRO A 53 -11.58 -3.00 -29.99
C PRO A 53 -12.27 -3.44 -28.69
N SER A 54 -13.29 -4.32 -28.77
CA SER A 54 -13.95 -4.88 -27.60
C SER A 54 -13.00 -5.55 -26.58
N ILE A 55 -11.84 -6.06 -27.05
CA ILE A 55 -10.84 -6.66 -26.17
C ILE A 55 -10.21 -5.59 -25.26
N LEU A 56 -9.90 -4.40 -25.80
CA LEU A 56 -9.35 -3.31 -24.99
C LEU A 56 -10.38 -2.75 -24.01
N VAL A 57 -11.64 -2.63 -24.43
CA VAL A 57 -12.73 -2.20 -23.56
C VAL A 57 -12.90 -3.19 -22.40
N ALA A 58 -12.94 -4.48 -22.70
CA ALA A 58 -13.04 -5.52 -21.67
C ALA A 58 -11.83 -5.51 -20.72
N ALA A 59 -10.61 -5.33 -21.23
CA ALA A 59 -9.40 -5.21 -20.41
C ALA A 59 -9.46 -3.97 -19.49
N ALA A 60 -9.93 -2.84 -20.01
CA ALA A 60 -10.10 -1.61 -19.23
C ALA A 60 -11.14 -1.78 -18.11
N VAL A 61 -12.28 -2.39 -18.41
CA VAL A 61 -13.31 -2.69 -17.40
C VAL A 61 -12.78 -3.61 -16.31
N MET A 62 -12.08 -4.69 -16.68
CA MET A 62 -11.47 -5.59 -15.70
C MET A 62 -10.45 -4.86 -14.82
N LEU A 63 -9.65 -3.96 -15.39
CA LEU A 63 -8.68 -3.17 -14.62
C LEU A 63 -9.37 -2.22 -13.63
N VAL A 64 -10.47 -1.57 -14.04
CA VAL A 64 -11.26 -0.69 -13.16
C VAL A 64 -11.88 -1.50 -12.02
N ILE A 65 -12.44 -2.68 -12.31
CA ILE A 65 -13.00 -3.57 -11.29
C ILE A 65 -11.91 -3.99 -10.30
N LEU A 66 -10.74 -4.38 -10.79
CA LEU A 66 -9.62 -4.76 -9.93
C LEU A 66 -9.16 -3.59 -9.06
N ALA A 67 -9.02 -2.38 -9.63
CA ALA A 67 -8.65 -1.18 -8.89
C ALA A 67 -9.69 -0.82 -7.81
N ALA A 68 -10.98 -0.95 -8.13
CA ALA A 68 -12.05 -0.73 -7.15
C ALA A 68 -12.05 -1.76 -6.03
N ALA A 69 -11.79 -3.04 -6.35
CA ALA A 69 -11.69 -4.12 -5.36
C ALA A 69 -10.48 -3.96 -4.43
N MET A 70 -9.39 -3.34 -4.93
CA MET A 70 -8.18 -3.07 -4.17
C MET A 70 -8.20 -1.71 -3.47
N ALA A 71 -9.23 -0.89 -3.70
CA ALA A 71 -9.32 0.41 -3.04
C ALA A 71 -9.30 0.20 -1.52
N PRO A 72 -8.40 0.88 -0.78
CA PRO A 72 -8.35 0.76 0.65
C PRO A 72 -9.71 1.13 1.22
N ALA A 73 -10.22 0.30 2.14
CA ALA A 73 -11.41 0.66 2.90
C ALA A 73 -11.15 2.05 3.51
N LYS A 74 -12.04 3.02 3.26
CA LYS A 74 -11.97 4.30 3.95
C LYS A 74 -12.13 3.98 5.43
N ILE A 75 -11.04 4.03 6.17
CA ILE A 75 -11.07 4.00 7.62
C ILE A 75 -11.61 5.38 8.01
N GLU A 76 -12.92 5.47 8.12
CA GLU A 76 -13.54 6.64 8.74
C GLU A 76 -13.12 6.59 10.20
N ALA A 77 -12.36 7.61 10.62
CA ALA A 77 -12.09 7.82 12.04
C ALA A 77 -13.44 7.84 12.74
N GLN A 78 -13.74 6.80 13.52
CA GLN A 78 -15.01 6.71 14.24
C GLN A 78 -15.06 7.90 15.20
N LYS A 79 -16.00 8.81 14.93
CA LYS A 79 -16.32 9.95 15.81
C LYS A 79 -16.73 9.39 17.16
N GLY A 80 -15.79 9.32 18.11
CA GLY A 80 -16.02 8.79 19.45
C GLY A 80 -14.86 8.00 20.06
N GLU A 81 -13.80 7.68 19.30
CA GLU A 81 -12.61 7.08 19.91
C GLU A 81 -11.84 8.13 20.73
N ALA A 82 -11.42 7.71 21.91
CA ALA A 82 -10.61 8.55 22.78
C ALA A 82 -9.33 8.96 22.04
N VAL A 83 -9.14 10.25 21.85
CA VAL A 83 -7.92 10.80 21.23
C VAL A 83 -6.75 10.42 22.13
N LEU A 84 -5.78 9.69 21.58
CA LEU A 84 -4.56 9.33 22.32
C LEU A 84 -3.86 10.58 22.83
N THR A 85 -3.35 10.51 24.05
CA THR A 85 -2.36 11.47 24.52
C THR A 85 -1.04 11.23 23.77
N ASP A 86 -0.16 12.23 23.76
CA ASP A 86 1.14 12.10 23.10
C ASP A 86 1.96 10.92 23.66
N ALA A 87 1.89 10.69 24.98
CA ALA A 87 2.54 9.54 25.61
C ALA A 87 1.97 8.19 25.14
N GLN A 88 0.66 8.07 24.98
CA GLN A 88 0.01 6.86 24.48
C GLN A 88 0.33 6.62 23.00
N ALA A 89 0.28 7.67 22.18
CA ALA A 89 0.65 7.57 20.77
C ALA A 89 2.12 7.14 20.61
N MET A 90 3.01 7.72 21.41
CA MET A 90 4.43 7.34 21.41
C MET A 90 4.66 5.90 21.89
N ALA A 91 3.86 5.39 22.81
CA ALA A 91 3.91 3.98 23.21
C ALA A 91 3.58 3.04 22.05
N VAL A 92 2.53 3.36 21.27
CA VAL A 92 2.18 2.62 20.04
C VAL A 92 3.29 2.74 19.01
N ILE A 93 3.81 3.92 18.75
CA ILE A 93 4.92 4.15 17.81
C ILE A 93 6.16 3.38 18.22
N ALA A 94 6.52 3.40 19.50
CA ALA A 94 7.67 2.67 20.03
C ALA A 94 7.55 1.16 19.81
N GLN A 95 6.35 0.62 20.00
CA GLN A 95 6.10 -0.81 19.84
C GLN A 95 6.00 -1.25 18.37
N ARG A 96 5.43 -0.41 17.50
CA ARG A 96 5.05 -0.79 16.14
C ARG A 96 5.97 -0.25 15.03
N CYS A 97 6.69 0.85 15.29
CA CYS A 97 7.42 1.58 14.26
C CYS A 97 8.93 1.68 14.50
N THR A 98 9.36 1.87 15.76
CA THR A 98 10.77 2.18 16.05
C THR A 98 11.72 1.02 15.79
N SER A 99 11.25 -0.23 15.72
CA SER A 99 12.09 -1.36 15.32
C SER A 99 12.79 -1.13 13.96
N CYS A 100 12.14 -0.36 13.07
CA CYS A 100 12.68 0.03 11.76
C CYS A 100 12.96 1.53 11.68
N HIS A 101 12.13 2.38 12.30
CA HIS A 101 12.18 3.84 12.21
C HIS A 101 12.79 4.49 13.45
N ALA A 102 13.95 4.01 13.87
CA ALA A 102 14.78 4.61 14.91
C ALA A 102 16.11 5.10 14.33
N THR A 103 16.81 5.93 15.06
CA THR A 103 18.20 6.34 14.74
C THR A 103 19.12 5.13 14.61
N SER A 104 18.88 4.12 15.45
CA SER A 104 19.55 2.81 15.40
C SER A 104 18.48 1.72 15.35
N PRO A 105 18.05 1.30 14.13
CA PRO A 105 17.03 0.26 14.00
C PRO A 105 17.45 -1.06 14.63
N THR A 106 16.53 -1.72 15.32
CA THR A 106 16.77 -3.06 15.89
C THR A 106 16.44 -4.19 14.93
N ASN A 107 15.70 -3.88 13.86
CA ASN A 107 15.38 -4.85 12.81
C ASN A 107 16.62 -5.06 11.92
N ALA A 108 17.10 -6.30 11.85
CA ALA A 108 18.31 -6.68 11.10
C ALA A 108 18.25 -6.38 9.59
N GLY A 109 17.06 -6.15 9.02
CA GLY A 109 16.88 -5.77 7.62
C GLY A 109 17.26 -4.32 7.29
N PHE A 110 17.49 -3.47 8.31
CA PHE A 110 17.72 -2.04 8.11
C PHE A 110 18.95 -1.57 8.89
N ALA A 111 19.96 -1.09 8.17
CA ALA A 111 21.17 -0.49 8.77
C ALA A 111 20.93 0.95 9.25
N SER A 112 19.88 1.61 8.76
CA SER A 112 19.47 2.96 9.13
C SER A 112 17.96 3.11 8.91
N ALA A 113 17.36 4.16 9.47
CA ALA A 113 15.92 4.43 9.31
C ALA A 113 15.51 4.51 7.84
N PRO A 114 14.56 3.68 7.37
CA PRO A 114 14.10 3.71 5.99
C PRO A 114 13.61 5.10 5.59
N ALA A 115 13.97 5.55 4.40
CA ALA A 115 13.65 6.89 3.87
C ALA A 115 14.11 8.06 4.78
N GLY A 116 15.04 7.81 5.72
CA GLY A 116 15.49 8.80 6.70
C GLY A 116 14.41 9.22 7.71
N ILE A 117 13.33 8.44 7.83
CA ILE A 117 12.23 8.73 8.76
C ILE A 117 12.54 8.13 10.12
N VAL A 118 12.77 8.98 11.11
CA VAL A 118 12.99 8.59 12.51
C VAL A 118 11.72 8.97 13.30
N LEU A 119 11.24 8.06 14.16
CA LEU A 119 9.98 8.19 14.91
C LEU A 119 10.22 7.95 16.41
N GLU A 120 11.18 8.64 16.99
CA GLU A 120 11.56 8.52 18.42
C GLU A 120 10.91 9.59 19.30
N SER A 121 10.27 10.60 18.68
CA SER A 121 9.55 11.65 19.42
C SER A 121 8.23 12.01 18.73
N ALA A 122 7.29 12.59 19.50
CA ALA A 122 6.01 13.06 18.97
C ALA A 122 6.21 14.14 17.89
N GLU A 123 7.18 15.02 18.06
CA GLU A 123 7.54 16.06 17.11
C GLU A 123 7.99 15.47 15.77
N GLN A 124 8.85 14.44 15.81
CA GLN A 124 9.30 13.75 14.62
C GLN A 124 8.15 13.07 13.88
N ALA A 125 7.25 12.40 14.60
CA ALA A 125 6.08 11.76 14.02
C ALA A 125 5.12 12.79 13.38
N LEU A 126 4.83 13.88 14.06
CA LEU A 126 3.99 14.96 13.54
C LEU A 126 4.62 15.68 12.34
N ALA A 127 5.95 15.85 12.32
CA ALA A 127 6.64 16.46 11.18
C ALA A 127 6.51 15.64 9.88
N VAL A 128 6.26 14.33 9.98
CA VAL A 128 6.10 13.44 8.81
C VAL A 128 4.67 12.88 8.68
N LYS A 129 3.69 13.48 9.37
CA LYS A 129 2.29 13.01 9.39
C LYS A 129 1.69 12.84 8.00
N GLU A 130 2.02 13.72 7.06
CA GLU A 130 1.55 13.65 5.67
C GLU A 130 1.99 12.37 4.93
N LYS A 131 3.09 11.75 5.39
CA LYS A 131 3.56 10.44 4.88
C LYS A 131 3.02 9.28 5.70
N MET A 132 2.87 9.48 7.03
CA MET A 132 2.41 8.44 7.94
C MET A 132 0.94 8.10 7.73
N ILE A 133 0.07 9.11 7.61
CA ILE A 133 -1.39 8.90 7.47
C ILE A 133 -1.71 8.00 6.27
N PRO A 134 -1.28 8.29 5.03
CA PRO A 134 -1.56 7.41 3.90
C PRO A 134 -0.94 6.02 4.06
N ALA A 135 0.25 5.91 4.65
CA ALA A 135 0.91 4.63 4.86
C ALA A 135 0.15 3.74 5.88
N LEU A 136 -0.41 4.34 6.91
CA LEU A 136 -1.28 3.67 7.88
C LEU A 136 -2.64 3.32 7.26
N GLN A 137 -3.24 4.27 6.54
CA GLN A 137 -4.55 4.12 5.90
C GLN A 137 -4.59 2.99 4.87
N THR A 138 -3.51 2.84 4.10
CA THR A 138 -3.39 1.77 3.09
C THR A 138 -2.93 0.44 3.68
N GLY A 139 -2.57 0.38 4.97
CA GLY A 139 -1.97 -0.80 5.58
C GLY A 139 -0.54 -1.09 5.12
N TYR A 140 0.09 -0.19 4.36
CA TYR A 140 1.47 -0.35 3.91
C TYR A 140 2.45 -0.41 5.07
N MET A 141 2.21 0.41 6.10
CA MET A 141 2.98 0.37 7.35
C MET A 141 2.11 -0.09 8.53
N PRO A 142 2.65 -0.88 9.43
CA PRO A 142 3.98 -1.54 9.40
C PRO A 142 4.12 -2.50 8.22
N LEU A 143 5.31 -2.59 7.65
CA LEU A 143 5.58 -3.39 6.44
C LEU A 143 5.16 -4.87 6.66
N GLY A 144 4.22 -5.35 5.84
CA GLY A 144 3.67 -6.70 5.98
C GLY A 144 3.05 -6.98 7.36
N ASN A 145 2.71 -5.95 8.11
CA ASN A 145 2.24 -6.00 9.50
C ASN A 145 3.14 -6.83 10.44
N LEU A 146 4.46 -6.81 10.21
CA LEU A 146 5.46 -7.58 10.97
C LEU A 146 5.41 -7.33 12.48
N THR A 147 5.00 -6.12 12.89
CA THR A 147 4.86 -5.75 14.30
C THR A 147 3.48 -6.01 14.88
N GLN A 148 2.59 -6.66 14.11
CA GLN A 148 1.24 -7.04 14.51
C GLN A 148 0.40 -5.86 15.05
N MET A 149 0.47 -4.71 14.35
CA MET A 149 -0.35 -3.54 14.66
C MET A 149 -1.83 -3.88 14.45
N THR A 150 -2.67 -3.60 15.44
CA THR A 150 -4.11 -3.82 15.35
C THR A 150 -4.78 -2.69 14.57
N ASP A 151 -5.98 -2.94 14.03
CA ASP A 151 -6.76 -1.91 13.33
C ASP A 151 -7.16 -0.78 14.28
N GLN A 152 -7.42 -1.09 15.54
CA GLN A 152 -7.72 -0.08 16.56
C GLN A 152 -6.51 0.83 16.83
N GLU A 153 -5.30 0.28 17.04
CA GLU A 153 -4.08 1.08 17.20
C GLU A 153 -3.84 1.98 15.98
N ARG A 154 -4.10 1.43 14.78
CA ARG A 154 -3.95 2.13 13.52
C ARG A 154 -4.91 3.32 13.42
N GLN A 155 -6.19 3.12 13.74
CA GLN A 155 -7.20 4.17 13.74
C GLN A 155 -6.89 5.27 14.76
N GLN A 156 -6.60 4.87 15.98
CA GLN A 156 -6.27 5.80 17.06
C GLN A 156 -5.03 6.65 16.74
N LEU A 157 -4.00 6.02 16.13
CA LEU A 157 -2.81 6.74 15.72
C LEU A 157 -3.10 7.73 14.58
N MET A 158 -3.96 7.37 13.60
CA MET A 158 -4.35 8.29 12.53
C MET A 158 -5.16 9.49 13.08
N VAL A 159 -6.06 9.26 14.04
CA VAL A 159 -6.80 10.36 14.72
C VAL A 159 -5.82 11.28 15.43
N TRP A 160 -4.84 10.72 16.14
CA TRP A 160 -3.81 11.51 16.81
C TRP A 160 -2.95 12.33 15.84
N LEU A 161 -2.55 11.77 14.70
CA LEU A 161 -1.78 12.46 13.65
C LEU A 161 -2.58 13.58 12.94
N SER A 162 -3.90 13.52 13.00
CA SER A 162 -4.80 14.48 12.33
C SER A 162 -5.02 15.79 13.15
N LYS A 163 -4.34 15.94 14.28
CA LYS A 163 -4.40 17.14 15.13
C LYS A 163 -3.91 18.39 14.39
#